data_3829d0cd4ffc46077d553490620312d9
#
_entry.id   3829d0cd4ffc46077d553490620312d9
#
_cell.length_a   1.000
_cell.length_b   1.000
_cell.length_c   1.000
_cell.angle_alpha   90.00
_cell.angle_beta   90.00
_cell.angle_gamma   90.00
#
_symmetry.space_group_name_H-M   'P 1'
#
loop_
_entity.id
_entity.type
_entity.pdbx_description
1 polymer ?
#
loop_
_entity_poly.entity_id
_entity_poly.type
_entity_poly.pdbx_seq_one_letter_code
_entity_poly.pdbx_strand_id
1 'polypeptide(L)'
;MILVFGSLNIDLVARVPVIPGPGRTVLAPSYETHLGGKGANQAVAAARIAGARKVSMAGSVGEDGFGDRAVENLAHNGVNASLVVRAAEPTGCAFITVDGSGENAITVASGANMSARAADLPAAFFAADTVLVLQMEVPFAQSLEAARRTKAARGAVIWNVAPVPDRMTGDMARDMLATTDYLVVNEHEALDVAAALGVSATEFEMAARELARSGGLICVVTAGAEGAFAFAQDGGRVHVPTQKIDPVDTTGAGDTFVGAFACLIGEKAPLSKALEVACEAAALKCLKRGAQDGMPVRSALKALNEIAR
;
A
#
# COMPACT_ATOMS: atom_id res chain seq x y z
N MET A 1 -7.62 15.74 3.29
CA MET A 1 -8.07 14.80 2.24
C MET A 1 -7.03 13.69 2.10
N ILE A 2 -7.41 12.45 1.71
CA ILE A 2 -6.47 11.38 1.36
C ILE A 2 -6.59 11.14 -0.14
N LEU A 3 -5.47 11.20 -0.86
CA LEU A 3 -5.34 10.90 -2.27
C LEU A 3 -4.43 9.68 -2.43
N VAL A 4 -4.95 8.59 -2.95
CA VAL A 4 -4.15 7.42 -3.31
C VAL A 4 -3.90 7.45 -4.80
N PHE A 5 -2.64 7.45 -5.23
CA PHE A 5 -2.25 7.33 -6.63
C PHE A 5 -1.49 6.01 -6.78
N GLY A 6 -2.09 5.05 -7.50
CA GLY A 6 -1.54 3.70 -7.52
C GLY A 6 -2.33 2.73 -8.39
N SER A 7 -2.10 1.45 -8.15
CA SER A 7 -2.60 0.33 -8.94
C SER A 7 -4.02 -0.10 -8.56
N LEU A 8 -4.70 -0.63 -9.59
CA LEU A 8 -5.96 -1.37 -9.48
C LEU A 8 -5.80 -2.70 -10.22
N ASN A 9 -5.98 -3.81 -9.52
CA ASN A 9 -5.85 -5.15 -10.10
C ASN A 9 -7.08 -6.01 -9.82
N ILE A 10 -7.23 -7.03 -10.65
CA ILE A 10 -8.05 -8.20 -10.36
C ILE A 10 -7.13 -9.36 -10.08
N ASP A 11 -7.33 -10.05 -8.98
CA ASP A 11 -6.56 -11.21 -8.57
C ASP A 11 -7.35 -12.48 -8.94
N LEU A 12 -6.80 -13.30 -9.83
CA LEU A 12 -7.35 -14.59 -10.25
C LEU A 12 -6.60 -15.69 -9.49
N VAL A 13 -7.27 -16.32 -8.54
CA VAL A 13 -6.67 -17.31 -7.64
C VAL A 13 -7.14 -18.71 -8.02
N ALA A 14 -6.21 -19.56 -8.48
CA ALA A 14 -6.45 -20.97 -8.76
C ALA A 14 -5.78 -21.85 -7.68
N ARG A 15 -6.55 -22.72 -7.05
CA ARG A 15 -6.00 -23.72 -6.11
C ARG A 15 -5.73 -25.02 -6.84
N VAL A 16 -4.51 -25.50 -6.74
CA VAL A 16 -4.03 -26.68 -7.46
C VAL A 16 -3.38 -27.67 -6.49
N PRO A 17 -3.27 -28.96 -6.85
CA PRO A 17 -2.53 -29.93 -6.03
C PRO A 17 -1.04 -29.63 -5.94
N VAL A 18 -0.46 -29.04 -6.99
CA VAL A 18 0.96 -28.66 -7.10
C VAL A 18 1.10 -27.51 -8.10
N ILE A 19 1.96 -26.54 -7.82
CA ILE A 19 2.29 -25.45 -8.75
C ILE A 19 2.95 -26.05 -10.00
N PRO A 20 2.42 -25.80 -11.23
CA PRO A 20 2.96 -26.41 -12.45
C PRO A 20 4.35 -25.84 -12.76
N GLY A 21 5.31 -26.73 -12.98
CA GLY A 21 6.61 -26.38 -13.54
C GLY A 21 6.53 -26.15 -15.06
N PRO A 22 7.63 -25.69 -15.69
CA PRO A 22 7.69 -25.42 -17.13
C PRO A 22 7.22 -26.61 -17.97
N GLY A 23 6.33 -26.35 -18.95
CA GLY A 23 5.78 -27.35 -19.86
C GLY A 23 4.74 -28.30 -19.25
N ARG A 24 4.32 -28.10 -18.02
CA ARG A 24 3.31 -28.96 -17.35
C ARG A 24 1.95 -28.26 -17.26
N THR A 25 0.89 -29.04 -17.42
CA THR A 25 -0.49 -28.61 -17.22
C THR A 25 -1.03 -29.25 -15.95
N VAL A 26 -1.66 -28.44 -15.09
CA VAL A 26 -2.38 -28.88 -13.89
C VAL A 26 -3.81 -28.37 -13.98
N LEU A 27 -4.77 -29.22 -13.62
CA LEU A 27 -6.18 -28.83 -13.61
C LEU A 27 -6.56 -28.32 -12.22
N ALA A 28 -7.13 -27.11 -12.17
CA ALA A 28 -7.78 -26.57 -11.00
C ALA A 28 -9.30 -26.83 -11.09
N PRO A 29 -10.00 -27.20 -10.00
CA PRO A 29 -11.44 -27.42 -10.03
C PRO A 29 -12.23 -26.14 -10.29
N SER A 30 -11.70 -24.96 -9.90
CA SER A 30 -12.29 -23.64 -10.07
C SER A 30 -11.21 -22.57 -9.88
N TYR A 31 -11.59 -21.31 -10.13
CA TYR A 31 -10.81 -20.15 -9.72
C TYR A 31 -11.71 -19.15 -8.98
N GLU A 32 -11.09 -18.36 -8.11
CA GLU A 32 -11.71 -17.26 -7.39
C GLU A 32 -11.25 -15.93 -8.02
N THR A 33 -12.12 -14.92 -7.97
CA THR A 33 -11.76 -13.58 -8.46
C THR A 33 -11.89 -12.60 -7.31
N HIS A 34 -10.79 -11.96 -6.95
CA HIS A 34 -10.75 -10.95 -5.90
C HIS A 34 -10.34 -9.59 -6.46
N LEU A 35 -10.70 -8.54 -5.74
CA LEU A 35 -10.27 -7.18 -6.03
C LEU A 35 -8.95 -6.92 -5.32
N GLY A 36 -7.97 -6.43 -6.07
CA GLY A 36 -6.60 -6.26 -5.63
C GLY A 36 -5.99 -4.96 -6.17
N GLY A 37 -4.65 -4.96 -6.17
CA GLY A 37 -3.85 -3.77 -6.44
C GLY A 37 -3.59 -2.95 -5.18
N LYS A 38 -2.32 -2.68 -4.89
CA LYS A 38 -1.93 -1.99 -3.65
C LYS A 38 -2.61 -0.62 -3.50
N GLY A 39 -2.73 0.13 -4.60
CA GLY A 39 -3.43 1.41 -4.59
C GLY A 39 -4.89 1.27 -4.17
N ALA A 40 -5.65 0.37 -4.83
CA ALA A 40 -7.04 0.13 -4.50
C ALA A 40 -7.21 -0.40 -3.07
N ASN A 41 -6.36 -1.33 -2.63
CA ASN A 41 -6.37 -1.87 -1.28
C ASN A 41 -6.18 -0.78 -0.22
N GLN A 42 -5.17 0.08 -0.40
CA GLN A 42 -4.87 1.17 0.53
C GLN A 42 -5.97 2.24 0.54
N ALA A 43 -6.59 2.51 -0.62
CA ALA A 43 -7.72 3.43 -0.71
C ALA A 43 -8.97 2.89 0.03
N VAL A 44 -9.29 1.59 -0.15
CA VAL A 44 -10.41 0.94 0.57
C VAL A 44 -10.14 0.91 2.07
N ALA A 45 -8.92 0.52 2.49
CA ALA A 45 -8.56 0.53 3.91
C ALA A 45 -8.69 1.93 4.52
N ALA A 46 -8.18 2.95 3.82
CA ALA A 46 -8.31 4.33 4.23
C ALA A 46 -9.78 4.77 4.35
N ALA A 47 -10.62 4.46 3.35
CA ALA A 47 -12.02 4.88 3.34
C ALA A 47 -12.83 4.26 4.50
N ARG A 48 -12.59 2.99 4.82
CA ARG A 48 -13.26 2.31 5.94
C ARG A 48 -12.91 2.90 7.31
N ILE A 49 -11.78 3.61 7.41
CA ILE A 49 -11.27 4.19 8.66
C ILE A 49 -11.40 5.72 8.70
N ALA A 50 -11.45 6.38 7.54
CA ALA A 50 -11.33 7.84 7.42
C ALA A 50 -12.43 8.66 8.13
N GLY A 51 -13.55 8.06 8.52
CA GLY A 51 -14.67 8.78 9.13
C GLY A 51 -15.23 9.84 8.15
N ALA A 52 -15.18 11.12 8.50
CA ALA A 52 -15.66 12.21 7.67
C ALA A 52 -14.68 12.66 6.58
N ARG A 53 -13.45 12.12 6.53
CA ARG A 53 -12.47 12.49 5.50
C ARG A 53 -12.80 11.86 4.16
N LYS A 54 -12.61 12.65 3.11
CA LYS A 54 -12.75 12.13 1.75
C LYS A 54 -11.48 11.39 1.34
N VAL A 55 -11.68 10.18 0.79
CA VAL A 55 -10.63 9.37 0.17
C VAL A 55 -10.89 9.32 -1.32
N SER A 56 -9.89 9.63 -2.12
CA SER A 56 -9.95 9.55 -3.58
C SER A 56 -8.89 8.58 -4.08
N MET A 57 -9.25 7.77 -5.07
CA MET A 57 -8.33 6.89 -5.79
C MET A 57 -8.10 7.44 -7.18
N ALA A 58 -6.82 7.54 -7.54
CA ALA A 58 -6.37 7.91 -8.88
C ALA A 58 -5.46 6.79 -9.43
N GLY A 59 -5.66 6.45 -10.69
CA GLY A 59 -4.96 5.36 -11.37
C GLY A 59 -5.63 5.07 -12.70
N SER A 60 -5.35 3.92 -13.29
CA SER A 60 -5.94 3.54 -14.57
C SER A 60 -6.44 2.10 -14.57
N VAL A 61 -7.56 1.88 -15.25
CA VAL A 61 -8.15 0.56 -15.53
C VAL A 61 -8.46 0.44 -17.01
N GLY A 62 -8.64 -0.77 -17.52
CA GLY A 62 -9.04 -1.00 -18.91
C GLY A 62 -10.50 -0.65 -19.17
N GLU A 63 -10.86 -0.56 -20.46
CA GLU A 63 -12.24 -0.51 -20.93
C GLU A 63 -12.83 -1.93 -20.97
N ASP A 64 -12.81 -2.62 -19.83
CA ASP A 64 -13.23 -4.02 -19.68
C ASP A 64 -14.04 -4.24 -18.39
N GLY A 65 -14.67 -5.42 -18.28
CA GLY A 65 -15.50 -5.76 -17.13
C GLY A 65 -14.72 -5.86 -15.81
N PHE A 66 -13.40 -6.05 -15.82
CA PHE A 66 -12.56 -6.00 -14.64
C PHE A 66 -12.40 -4.56 -14.14
N GLY A 67 -12.19 -3.61 -15.05
CA GLY A 67 -12.16 -2.20 -14.73
C GLY A 67 -13.47 -1.69 -14.16
N ASP A 68 -14.62 -2.15 -14.71
CA ASP A 68 -15.94 -1.79 -14.18
C ASP A 68 -16.08 -2.26 -12.74
N ARG A 69 -15.78 -3.53 -12.47
CA ARG A 69 -15.82 -4.10 -11.11
C ARG A 69 -14.90 -3.40 -10.13
N ALA A 70 -13.69 -3.03 -10.57
CA ALA A 70 -12.74 -2.31 -9.71
C ALA A 70 -13.30 -0.93 -9.30
N VAL A 71 -13.85 -0.16 -10.26
CA VAL A 71 -14.42 1.17 -10.01
C VAL A 71 -15.69 1.08 -9.15
N GLU A 72 -16.59 0.14 -9.43
CA GLU A 72 -17.80 -0.09 -8.64
C GLU A 72 -17.48 -0.44 -7.19
N ASN A 73 -16.48 -1.29 -6.97
CA ASN A 73 -16.04 -1.64 -5.62
C ASN A 73 -15.46 -0.46 -4.83
N LEU A 74 -14.67 0.39 -5.48
CA LEU A 74 -14.19 1.63 -4.85
C LEU A 74 -15.35 2.49 -4.38
N ALA A 75 -16.34 2.70 -5.23
CA ALA A 75 -17.53 3.48 -4.90
C ALA A 75 -18.34 2.84 -3.76
N HIS A 76 -18.51 1.50 -3.78
CA HIS A 76 -19.19 0.74 -2.71
C HIS A 76 -18.50 0.91 -1.35
N ASN A 77 -17.17 1.03 -1.34
CA ASN A 77 -16.38 1.28 -0.13
C ASN A 77 -16.23 2.77 0.22
N GLY A 78 -16.95 3.67 -0.45
CA GLY A 78 -16.94 5.11 -0.15
C GLY A 78 -15.70 5.84 -0.66
N VAL A 79 -14.94 5.24 -1.59
CA VAL A 79 -13.80 5.87 -2.26
C VAL A 79 -14.30 6.65 -3.46
N ASN A 80 -13.88 7.90 -3.60
CA ASN A 80 -14.11 8.67 -4.81
C ASN A 80 -13.20 8.16 -5.94
N ALA A 81 -13.79 7.50 -6.94
CA ALA A 81 -13.12 6.93 -8.09
C ALA A 81 -13.12 7.85 -9.34
N SER A 82 -13.52 9.12 -9.22
CA SER A 82 -13.62 10.04 -10.36
C SER A 82 -12.27 10.34 -11.04
N LEU A 83 -11.16 10.00 -10.41
CA LEU A 83 -9.80 10.15 -10.94
C LEU A 83 -9.24 8.84 -11.50
N VAL A 84 -10.04 7.79 -11.56
CA VAL A 84 -9.66 6.54 -12.25
C VAL A 84 -9.95 6.71 -13.74
N VAL A 85 -8.90 6.65 -14.56
CA VAL A 85 -8.96 6.86 -16.00
C VAL A 85 -9.11 5.51 -16.72
N ARG A 86 -9.88 5.48 -17.80
CA ARG A 86 -9.95 4.32 -18.69
C ARG A 86 -8.79 4.38 -19.69
N ALA A 87 -8.12 3.25 -19.89
CA ALA A 87 -7.00 3.08 -20.81
C ALA A 87 -7.32 1.99 -21.83
N ALA A 88 -6.60 2.00 -22.96
CA ALA A 88 -6.76 0.99 -24.00
C ALA A 88 -6.20 -0.39 -23.59
N GLU A 89 -5.22 -0.40 -22.68
CA GLU A 89 -4.66 -1.63 -22.13
C GLU A 89 -5.68 -2.30 -21.19
N PRO A 90 -5.68 -3.64 -21.11
CA PRO A 90 -6.54 -4.37 -20.16
C PRO A 90 -6.27 -3.95 -18.71
N THR A 91 -7.29 -4.05 -17.85
CA THR A 91 -7.12 -3.85 -16.41
C THR A 91 -6.02 -4.75 -15.84
N GLY A 92 -5.23 -4.23 -14.92
CA GLY A 92 -4.18 -4.98 -14.24
C GLY A 92 -4.71 -6.27 -13.62
N CYS A 93 -3.97 -7.36 -13.75
CA CYS A 93 -4.39 -8.68 -13.29
C CYS A 93 -3.23 -9.42 -12.62
N ALA A 94 -3.47 -10.02 -11.44
CA ALA A 94 -2.57 -10.96 -10.82
C ALA A 94 -3.09 -12.39 -11.02
N PHE A 95 -2.26 -13.23 -11.61
CA PHE A 95 -2.51 -14.68 -11.74
C PHE A 95 -1.82 -15.38 -10.59
N ILE A 96 -2.62 -15.93 -9.67
CA ILE A 96 -2.15 -16.50 -8.43
C ILE A 96 -2.48 -18.00 -8.42
N THR A 97 -1.46 -18.83 -8.35
CA THR A 97 -1.60 -20.27 -8.18
C THR A 97 -1.19 -20.63 -6.77
N VAL A 98 -2.06 -21.33 -6.03
CA VAL A 98 -1.81 -21.75 -4.65
C VAL A 98 -1.90 -23.27 -4.58
N ASP A 99 -0.89 -23.92 -4.01
CA ASP A 99 -0.88 -25.38 -3.86
C ASP A 99 -1.45 -25.85 -2.52
N GLY A 100 -1.49 -27.19 -2.34
CA GLY A 100 -2.03 -27.83 -1.13
C GLY A 100 -1.23 -27.55 0.15
N SER A 101 0.01 -27.08 0.06
CA SER A 101 0.85 -26.69 1.21
C SER A 101 0.65 -25.20 1.58
N GLY A 102 -0.03 -24.42 0.72
CA GLY A 102 -0.21 -23.00 0.88
C GLY A 102 0.88 -22.14 0.20
N GLU A 103 1.85 -22.79 -0.48
CA GLU A 103 2.82 -22.08 -1.31
C GLU A 103 2.12 -21.45 -2.52
N ASN A 104 2.62 -20.31 -2.96
CA ASN A 104 2.03 -19.60 -4.09
C ASN A 104 3.07 -19.21 -5.14
N ALA A 105 2.57 -19.09 -6.38
CA ALA A 105 3.27 -18.45 -7.49
C ALA A 105 2.39 -17.36 -8.06
N ILE A 106 2.94 -16.15 -8.19
CA ILE A 106 2.20 -14.96 -8.60
C ILE A 106 2.85 -14.37 -9.85
N THR A 107 2.03 -14.13 -10.86
CA THR A 107 2.43 -13.35 -12.04
C THR A 107 1.53 -12.13 -12.15
N VAL A 108 2.10 -10.94 -12.13
CA VAL A 108 1.35 -9.69 -12.27
C VAL A 108 1.48 -9.15 -13.69
N ALA A 109 0.35 -9.02 -14.37
CA ALA A 109 0.23 -8.26 -15.62
C ALA A 109 -0.25 -6.86 -15.26
N SER A 110 0.65 -5.87 -15.32
CA SER A 110 0.35 -4.50 -14.88
C SER A 110 -0.74 -3.81 -15.71
N GLY A 111 -0.84 -4.14 -17.00
CA GLY A 111 -1.88 -3.62 -17.90
C GLY A 111 -2.04 -2.10 -17.80
N ALA A 112 -3.28 -1.64 -17.68
CA ALA A 112 -3.65 -0.23 -17.59
C ALA A 112 -2.96 0.55 -16.44
N ASN A 113 -2.45 -0.12 -15.41
CA ASN A 113 -1.70 0.55 -14.34
C ASN A 113 -0.48 1.31 -14.89
N MET A 114 0.12 0.83 -15.99
CA MET A 114 1.27 1.49 -16.63
C MET A 114 0.87 2.74 -17.42
N SER A 115 -0.41 3.00 -17.59
CA SER A 115 -0.96 4.20 -18.24
C SER A 115 -1.36 5.29 -17.25
N ALA A 116 -1.20 5.08 -15.92
CA ALA A 116 -1.48 6.07 -14.89
C ALA A 116 -0.57 7.30 -15.02
N ARG A 117 -1.15 8.51 -15.01
CA ARG A 117 -0.44 9.76 -15.26
C ARG A 117 -0.73 10.80 -14.18
N ALA A 118 0.32 11.42 -13.63
CA ALA A 118 0.16 12.53 -12.68
C ALA A 118 -0.53 13.75 -13.32
N ALA A 119 -0.39 13.93 -14.64
CA ALA A 119 -1.05 15.01 -15.36
C ALA A 119 -2.58 14.94 -15.31
N ASP A 120 -3.16 13.75 -15.09
CA ASP A 120 -4.61 13.55 -14.99
C ASP A 120 -5.16 13.98 -13.62
N LEU A 121 -4.28 14.33 -12.67
CA LEU A 121 -4.66 14.80 -11.35
C LEU A 121 -4.93 16.32 -11.36
N PRO A 122 -6.17 16.77 -11.11
CA PRO A 122 -6.48 18.19 -11.04
C PRO A 122 -5.73 18.90 -9.91
N ALA A 123 -5.36 20.16 -10.12
CA ALA A 123 -4.63 20.95 -9.13
C ALA A 123 -5.34 21.05 -7.77
N ALA A 124 -6.67 20.99 -7.76
CA ALA A 124 -7.48 21.04 -6.54
C ALA A 124 -7.24 19.87 -5.57
N PHE A 125 -6.63 18.77 -6.03
CA PHE A 125 -6.28 17.64 -5.17
C PHE A 125 -4.92 17.81 -4.46
N PHE A 126 -4.18 18.87 -4.76
CA PHE A 126 -2.91 19.21 -4.12
C PHE A 126 -3.10 20.41 -3.20
N ALA A 127 -3.25 20.15 -1.91
CA ALA A 127 -3.44 21.16 -0.88
C ALA A 127 -2.64 20.81 0.39
N ALA A 128 -2.47 21.75 1.30
CA ALA A 128 -1.70 21.56 2.53
C ALA A 128 -2.29 20.50 3.49
N ASP A 129 -3.58 20.17 3.35
CA ASP A 129 -4.25 19.10 4.10
C ASP A 129 -4.33 17.76 3.35
N THR A 130 -3.74 17.68 2.15
CA THR A 130 -3.68 16.44 1.37
C THR A 130 -2.62 15.51 1.93
N VAL A 131 -3.00 14.25 2.13
CA VAL A 131 -2.09 13.12 2.34
C VAL A 131 -2.09 12.30 1.06
N LEU A 132 -0.98 12.31 0.34
CA LEU A 132 -0.77 11.48 -0.85
C LEU A 132 -0.18 10.14 -0.42
N VAL A 133 -0.76 9.05 -0.93
CA VAL A 133 -0.29 7.67 -0.70
C VAL A 133 0.15 7.07 -2.02
N LEU A 134 1.38 6.57 -2.07
CA LEU A 134 2.04 6.03 -3.25
C LEU A 134 2.54 4.60 -2.99
N GLN A 135 2.65 3.80 -4.08
CA GLN A 135 3.26 2.48 -4.10
C GLN A 135 4.17 2.35 -5.33
N MET A 136 4.65 1.12 -5.63
CA MET A 136 5.59 0.89 -6.72
C MET A 136 4.99 0.06 -7.88
N GLU A 137 3.65 0.04 -8.03
CA GLU A 137 2.96 -0.74 -9.07
C GLU A 137 2.46 0.11 -10.25
N VAL A 138 2.77 1.40 -10.28
CA VAL A 138 2.52 2.33 -11.40
C VAL A 138 3.82 2.99 -11.82
N PRO A 139 3.90 3.69 -12.97
CA PRO A 139 5.16 4.26 -13.43
C PRO A 139 5.79 5.20 -12.39
N PHE A 140 7.01 4.89 -11.97
CA PHE A 140 7.73 5.63 -10.93
C PHE A 140 7.80 7.13 -11.19
N ALA A 141 8.08 7.54 -12.44
CA ALA A 141 8.16 8.95 -12.81
C ALA A 141 6.84 9.70 -12.56
N GLN A 142 5.69 9.03 -12.71
CA GLN A 142 4.38 9.62 -12.47
C GLN A 142 4.10 9.74 -10.97
N SER A 143 4.47 8.73 -10.18
CA SER A 143 4.41 8.78 -8.72
C SER A 143 5.30 9.90 -8.17
N LEU A 144 6.51 10.05 -8.69
CA LEU A 144 7.46 11.09 -8.30
C LEU A 144 6.92 12.49 -8.64
N GLU A 145 6.28 12.67 -9.80
CA GLU A 145 5.66 13.93 -10.17
C GLU A 145 4.47 14.27 -9.25
N ALA A 146 3.61 13.30 -8.92
CA ALA A 146 2.53 13.49 -7.96
C ALA A 146 3.07 13.88 -6.56
N ALA A 147 4.16 13.22 -6.11
CA ALA A 147 4.84 13.55 -4.86
C ALA A 147 5.37 14.99 -4.86
N ARG A 148 6.08 15.41 -5.92
CA ARG A 148 6.61 16.78 -6.07
C ARG A 148 5.50 17.84 -6.02
N ARG A 149 4.37 17.60 -6.71
CA ARG A 149 3.20 18.49 -6.68
C ARG A 149 2.59 18.57 -5.28
N THR A 150 2.50 17.44 -4.57
CA THR A 150 2.00 17.42 -3.19
C THR A 150 2.91 18.20 -2.26
N LYS A 151 4.24 18.01 -2.34
CA LYS A 151 5.21 18.76 -1.54
C LYS A 151 5.18 20.26 -1.85
N ALA A 152 5.06 20.65 -3.12
CA ALA A 152 4.92 22.04 -3.51
C ALA A 152 3.66 22.70 -2.89
N ALA A 153 2.58 21.93 -2.73
CA ALA A 153 1.36 22.36 -2.05
C ALA A 153 1.41 22.24 -0.51
N ARG A 154 2.55 21.83 0.06
CA ARG A 154 2.76 21.57 1.51
C ARG A 154 1.88 20.43 2.07
N GLY A 155 1.44 19.51 1.23
CA GLY A 155 0.80 18.28 1.62
C GLY A 155 1.81 17.25 2.15
N ALA A 156 1.33 16.19 2.77
CA ALA A 156 2.15 15.07 3.23
C ALA A 156 2.20 13.94 2.20
N VAL A 157 3.37 13.32 2.06
CA VAL A 157 3.59 12.18 1.16
C VAL A 157 3.94 10.94 1.98
N ILE A 158 3.15 9.89 1.84
CA ILE A 158 3.41 8.55 2.34
C ILE A 158 3.78 7.68 1.14
N TRP A 159 4.97 7.11 1.14
CA TRP A 159 5.41 6.19 0.10
C TRP A 159 5.60 4.79 0.68
N ASN A 160 4.75 3.86 0.26
CA ASN A 160 4.90 2.45 0.54
C ASN A 160 5.73 1.81 -0.58
N VAL A 161 6.97 1.43 -0.28
CA VAL A 161 7.89 0.86 -1.29
C VAL A 161 7.64 -0.63 -1.43
N ALA A 162 6.49 -0.96 -1.98
CA ALA A 162 6.03 -2.33 -2.19
C ALA A 162 5.42 -2.48 -3.60
N PRO A 163 5.88 -3.48 -4.38
CA PRO A 163 7.16 -4.18 -4.21
C PRO A 163 8.36 -3.28 -4.54
N VAL A 164 9.52 -3.57 -3.97
CA VAL A 164 10.77 -2.92 -4.42
C VAL A 164 11.04 -3.36 -5.86
N PRO A 165 11.24 -2.43 -6.81
CA PRO A 165 11.56 -2.81 -8.19
C PRO A 165 12.92 -3.54 -8.27
N ASP A 166 13.01 -4.61 -9.05
CA ASP A 166 14.26 -5.37 -9.28
C ASP A 166 15.43 -4.49 -9.75
N ARG A 167 15.12 -3.36 -10.40
CA ARG A 167 16.09 -2.41 -10.94
C ARG A 167 16.02 -1.06 -10.23
N MET A 168 15.79 -1.06 -8.93
CA MET A 168 15.84 0.18 -8.16
C MET A 168 17.25 0.75 -8.17
N THR A 169 17.42 1.94 -8.74
CA THR A 169 18.71 2.63 -8.78
C THR A 169 18.86 3.57 -7.59
N GLY A 170 20.12 3.93 -7.26
CA GLY A 170 20.38 4.92 -6.22
C GLY A 170 19.76 6.29 -6.51
N ASP A 171 19.64 6.68 -7.79
CA ASP A 171 18.96 7.93 -8.16
C ASP A 171 17.45 7.85 -7.91
N MET A 172 16.81 6.74 -8.28
CA MET A 172 15.39 6.52 -7.96
C MET A 172 15.15 6.57 -6.46
N ALA A 173 15.99 5.90 -5.66
CA ALA A 173 15.87 5.90 -4.21
C ALA A 173 16.05 7.33 -3.64
N ARG A 174 17.05 8.09 -4.08
CA ARG A 174 17.28 9.48 -3.65
C ARG A 174 16.12 10.39 -4.01
N ASP A 175 15.62 10.34 -5.25
CA ASP A 175 14.49 11.17 -5.71
C ASP A 175 13.21 10.86 -4.92
N MET A 176 12.94 9.59 -4.65
CA MET A 176 11.83 9.14 -3.82
C MET A 176 11.94 9.68 -2.40
N LEU A 177 13.08 9.45 -1.73
CA LEU A 177 13.28 9.90 -0.34
C LEU A 177 13.15 11.41 -0.20
N ALA A 178 13.70 12.19 -1.15
CA ALA A 178 13.63 13.65 -1.14
C ALA A 178 12.21 14.22 -1.22
N THR A 179 11.24 13.43 -1.66
CA THR A 179 9.84 13.84 -1.81
C THR A 179 8.90 13.19 -0.81
N THR A 180 9.42 12.40 0.14
CA THR A 180 8.67 11.58 1.09
C THR A 180 8.72 12.16 2.49
N ASP A 181 7.58 12.18 3.20
CA ASP A 181 7.51 12.50 4.62
C ASP A 181 7.51 11.22 5.47
N TYR A 182 6.81 10.19 5.00
CA TYR A 182 6.72 8.89 5.65
C TYR A 182 7.02 7.79 4.63
N LEU A 183 8.13 7.10 4.83
CA LEU A 183 8.48 5.91 4.06
C LEU A 183 7.95 4.69 4.79
N VAL A 184 7.09 3.90 4.17
CA VAL A 184 6.57 2.65 4.76
C VAL A 184 7.12 1.47 3.99
N VAL A 185 7.80 0.57 4.69
CA VAL A 185 8.47 -0.61 4.16
C VAL A 185 8.28 -1.80 5.11
N ASN A 186 8.48 -3.01 4.65
CA ASN A 186 8.75 -4.15 5.52
C ASN A 186 10.26 -4.29 5.78
N GLU A 187 10.65 -5.29 6.57
CA GLU A 187 12.06 -5.54 6.96
C GLU A 187 12.96 -5.76 5.75
N HIS A 188 12.53 -6.56 4.76
CA HIS A 188 13.27 -6.84 3.54
C HIS A 188 13.34 -5.62 2.62
N GLU A 189 12.23 -4.95 2.41
CA GLU A 189 12.14 -3.74 1.59
C GLU A 189 13.05 -2.63 2.14
N ALA A 190 13.17 -2.50 3.48
CA ALA A 190 14.09 -1.54 4.09
C ALA A 190 15.55 -1.83 3.71
N LEU A 191 15.96 -3.09 3.73
CA LEU A 191 17.29 -3.53 3.34
C LEU A 191 17.54 -3.29 1.84
N ASP A 192 16.57 -3.62 0.99
CA ASP A 192 16.68 -3.46 -0.46
C ASP A 192 16.81 -1.98 -0.88
N VAL A 193 16.01 -1.09 -0.27
CA VAL A 193 16.11 0.35 -0.54
C VAL A 193 17.45 0.91 -0.03
N ALA A 194 17.91 0.47 1.13
CA ALA A 194 19.23 0.88 1.66
C ALA A 194 20.37 0.39 0.75
N ALA A 195 20.28 -0.85 0.25
CA ALA A 195 21.25 -1.39 -0.69
C ALA A 195 21.30 -0.60 -2.00
N ALA A 196 20.15 -0.17 -2.53
CA ALA A 196 20.09 0.70 -3.72
C ALA A 196 20.82 2.04 -3.51
N LEU A 197 20.88 2.55 -2.28
CA LEU A 197 21.66 3.76 -1.91
C LEU A 197 23.15 3.47 -1.68
N GLY A 198 23.60 2.20 -1.77
CA GLY A 198 24.96 1.79 -1.46
C GLY A 198 25.22 1.61 0.03
N VAL A 199 24.18 1.53 0.85
CA VAL A 199 24.28 1.30 2.29
C VAL A 199 24.30 -0.20 2.57
N SER A 200 25.37 -0.70 3.19
CA SER A 200 25.48 -2.08 3.63
C SER A 200 24.88 -2.21 5.03
N ALA A 201 23.64 -2.64 5.10
CA ALA A 201 22.92 -2.92 6.35
C ALA A 201 22.58 -4.43 6.43
N THR A 202 22.81 -5.05 7.58
CA THR A 202 22.46 -6.45 7.85
C THR A 202 21.16 -6.56 8.65
N GLU A 203 20.76 -5.47 9.31
CA GLU A 203 19.59 -5.39 10.16
C GLU A 203 18.67 -4.28 9.64
N PHE A 204 17.37 -4.54 9.61
CA PHE A 204 16.38 -3.57 9.12
C PHE A 204 16.41 -2.26 9.92
N GLU A 205 16.67 -2.29 11.21
CA GLU A 205 16.76 -1.09 12.04
C GLU A 205 17.90 -0.16 11.58
N MET A 206 19.06 -0.74 11.21
CA MET A 206 20.16 0.04 10.66
C MET A 206 19.80 0.66 9.31
N ALA A 207 19.19 -0.12 8.42
CA ALA A 207 18.68 0.35 7.14
C ALA A 207 17.68 1.50 7.32
N ALA A 208 16.67 1.30 8.17
CA ALA A 208 15.61 2.29 8.40
C ALA A 208 16.13 3.61 8.98
N ARG A 209 17.10 3.57 9.91
CA ARG A 209 17.76 4.77 10.45
C ARG A 209 18.50 5.53 9.36
N GLU A 210 19.20 4.83 8.48
CA GLU A 210 19.91 5.45 7.39
C GLU A 210 18.97 6.05 6.34
N LEU A 211 17.86 5.36 6.01
CA LEU A 211 16.82 5.88 5.13
C LEU A 211 16.16 7.14 5.71
N ALA A 212 15.85 7.13 7.00
CA ALA A 212 15.27 8.28 7.69
C ALA A 212 16.22 9.48 7.66
N ARG A 213 17.52 9.25 7.93
CA ARG A 213 18.56 10.29 7.93
C ARG A 213 18.80 10.84 6.54
N SER A 214 18.95 9.97 5.54
CA SER A 214 19.25 10.35 4.15
C SER A 214 18.12 11.12 3.48
N GLY A 215 16.85 10.78 3.81
CA GLY A 215 15.66 11.44 3.26
C GLY A 215 15.14 12.60 4.08
N GLY A 216 15.62 12.78 5.33
CA GLY A 216 15.03 13.77 6.24
C GLY A 216 13.56 13.46 6.59
N LEU A 217 13.21 12.18 6.70
CA LEU A 217 11.85 11.66 6.79
C LEU A 217 11.65 10.75 8.02
N ILE A 218 10.43 10.26 8.19
CA ILE A 218 10.13 9.17 9.12
C ILE A 218 10.06 7.85 8.32
N CYS A 219 10.98 6.91 8.64
CA CYS A 219 10.93 5.56 8.08
C CYS A 219 10.13 4.65 9.02
N VAL A 220 9.04 4.11 8.53
CA VAL A 220 8.16 3.16 9.24
C VAL A 220 8.41 1.77 8.68
N VAL A 221 8.78 0.84 9.57
CA VAL A 221 9.00 -0.56 9.21
C VAL A 221 7.91 -1.42 9.82
N THR A 222 7.18 -2.16 9.00
CA THR A 222 6.23 -3.19 9.44
C THR A 222 6.99 -4.50 9.61
N ALA A 223 6.99 -5.06 10.83
CA ALA A 223 7.76 -6.26 11.19
C ALA A 223 6.83 -7.41 11.64
N GLY A 224 5.80 -7.68 10.85
CA GLY A 224 4.89 -8.80 11.05
C GLY A 224 4.38 -8.90 12.49
N ALA A 225 4.70 -10.00 13.18
CA ALA A 225 4.28 -10.26 14.55
C ALA A 225 4.93 -9.33 15.60
N GLU A 226 6.01 -8.65 15.27
CA GLU A 226 6.65 -7.66 16.14
C GLU A 226 5.95 -6.29 16.12
N GLY A 227 5.05 -6.06 15.17
CA GLY A 227 4.31 -4.81 15.02
C GLY A 227 4.98 -3.84 14.07
N ALA A 228 5.14 -2.58 14.47
CA ALA A 228 5.74 -1.55 13.65
C ALA A 228 6.76 -0.70 14.41
N PHE A 229 7.80 -0.32 13.69
CA PHE A 229 8.87 0.56 14.15
C PHE A 229 8.85 1.84 13.34
N ALA A 230 9.10 2.98 13.95
CA ALA A 230 9.35 4.23 13.23
C ALA A 230 10.68 4.82 13.67
N PHE A 231 11.45 5.29 12.70
CA PHE A 231 12.76 5.91 12.88
C PHE A 231 12.71 7.31 12.28
N ALA A 232 13.07 8.31 13.08
CA ALA A 232 13.15 9.70 12.64
C ALA A 232 14.57 10.11 12.29
N GLN A 233 14.72 11.17 11.49
CA GLN A 233 16.02 11.70 11.05
C GLN A 233 16.93 12.10 12.20
N ASP A 234 16.38 12.53 13.34
CA ASP A 234 17.11 12.96 14.55
C ASP A 234 17.55 11.78 15.43
N GLY A 235 17.29 10.53 15.01
CA GLY A 235 17.60 9.30 15.74
C GLY A 235 16.47 8.82 16.65
N GLY A 236 15.35 9.54 16.72
CA GLY A 236 14.16 9.10 17.47
C GLY A 236 13.67 7.74 16.99
N ARG A 237 13.20 6.90 17.92
CA ARG A 237 12.65 5.56 17.65
C ARG A 237 11.33 5.39 18.40
N VAL A 238 10.32 4.94 17.70
CA VAL A 238 9.04 4.49 18.27
C VAL A 238 8.85 3.03 17.90
N HIS A 239 8.43 2.19 18.84
CA HIS A 239 8.02 0.82 18.57
C HIS A 239 6.62 0.61 19.13
N VAL A 240 5.75 0.06 18.32
CA VAL A 240 4.39 -0.33 18.68
C VAL A 240 4.23 -1.82 18.39
N PRO A 241 4.10 -2.66 19.44
CA PRO A 241 3.88 -4.08 19.25
C PRO A 241 2.47 -4.34 18.71
N THR A 242 2.32 -5.40 17.91
CA THR A 242 0.99 -5.83 17.48
C THR A 242 0.38 -6.83 18.46
N GLN A 243 -0.93 -7.02 18.36
CA GLN A 243 -1.62 -8.06 19.12
C GLN A 243 -1.25 -9.44 18.59
N LYS A 244 -1.05 -10.40 19.51
CA LYS A 244 -0.87 -11.80 19.11
C LYS A 244 -2.18 -12.35 18.54
N ILE A 245 -2.12 -12.85 17.33
CA ILE A 245 -3.25 -13.44 16.61
C ILE A 245 -2.82 -14.74 15.94
N ASP A 246 -3.77 -15.61 15.64
CA ASP A 246 -3.59 -16.73 14.71
C ASP A 246 -4.11 -16.29 13.33
N PRO A 247 -3.23 -15.93 12.39
CA PRO A 247 -3.66 -15.36 11.12
C PRO A 247 -4.36 -16.41 10.23
N VAL A 248 -5.49 -16.02 9.66
CA VAL A 248 -6.22 -16.81 8.66
C VAL A 248 -5.69 -16.50 7.26
N ASP A 249 -5.38 -15.22 7.00
CA ASP A 249 -4.87 -14.73 5.71
C ASP A 249 -4.19 -13.37 5.89
N THR A 250 -2.92 -13.28 5.52
CA THR A 250 -2.12 -12.05 5.65
C THR A 250 -2.17 -11.15 4.41
N THR A 251 -2.86 -11.56 3.34
CA THR A 251 -2.97 -10.79 2.08
C THR A 251 -3.58 -9.41 2.34
N GLY A 252 -2.89 -8.34 1.97
CA GLY A 252 -3.36 -6.96 2.16
C GLY A 252 -3.24 -6.42 3.59
N ALA A 253 -2.55 -7.12 4.51
CA ALA A 253 -2.28 -6.60 5.86
C ALA A 253 -1.44 -5.32 5.82
N GLY A 254 -0.37 -5.30 5.00
CA GLY A 254 0.44 -4.10 4.78
C GLY A 254 -0.36 -2.95 4.16
N ASP A 255 -1.23 -3.24 3.18
CA ASP A 255 -2.11 -2.23 2.58
C ASP A 255 -3.09 -1.66 3.61
N THR A 256 -3.64 -2.53 4.48
CA THR A 256 -4.52 -2.11 5.58
C THR A 256 -3.78 -1.21 6.57
N PHE A 257 -2.53 -1.57 6.90
CA PHE A 257 -1.67 -0.72 7.73
C PHE A 257 -1.47 0.65 7.10
N VAL A 258 -1.07 0.72 5.83
CA VAL A 258 -0.79 1.98 5.13
C VAL A 258 -2.05 2.85 5.04
N GLY A 259 -3.20 2.28 4.68
CA GLY A 259 -4.47 3.00 4.61
C GLY A 259 -4.90 3.58 5.97
N ALA A 260 -4.80 2.79 7.05
CA ALA A 260 -5.08 3.23 8.40
C ALA A 260 -4.10 4.33 8.85
N PHE A 261 -2.81 4.13 8.62
CA PHE A 261 -1.76 5.10 8.94
C PHE A 261 -2.00 6.44 8.23
N ALA A 262 -2.33 6.42 6.94
CA ALA A 262 -2.65 7.62 6.17
C ALA A 262 -3.84 8.41 6.76
N CYS A 263 -4.85 7.70 7.26
CA CYS A 263 -5.98 8.35 7.95
C CYS A 263 -5.53 9.12 9.18
N LEU A 264 -4.74 8.50 10.04
CA LEU A 264 -4.30 9.09 11.30
C LEU A 264 -3.31 10.24 11.08
N ILE A 265 -2.41 10.11 10.10
CA ILE A 265 -1.54 11.24 9.68
C ILE A 265 -2.40 12.40 9.17
N GLY A 266 -3.40 12.12 8.34
CA GLY A 266 -4.35 13.13 7.89
C GLY A 266 -5.15 13.77 9.02
N GLU A 267 -5.45 13.06 10.09
CA GLU A 267 -6.09 13.55 11.32
C GLU A 267 -5.11 14.31 12.24
N LYS A 268 -3.82 14.36 11.87
CA LYS A 268 -2.73 14.94 12.67
C LYS A 268 -2.59 14.27 14.05
N ALA A 269 -2.89 12.98 14.12
CA ALA A 269 -2.68 12.19 15.31
C ALA A 269 -1.17 12.07 15.64
N PRO A 270 -0.80 11.88 16.92
CA PRO A 270 0.58 11.56 17.29
C PRO A 270 1.05 10.31 16.54
N LEU A 271 2.33 10.27 16.15
CA LEU A 271 2.92 9.16 15.39
C LEU A 271 2.70 7.80 16.06
N SER A 272 2.90 7.72 17.38
CA SER A 272 2.66 6.50 18.16
C SER A 272 1.23 6.01 18.04
N LYS A 273 0.26 6.93 18.04
CA LYS A 273 -1.17 6.60 17.88
C LYS A 273 -1.50 6.16 16.46
N ALA A 274 -0.91 6.81 15.46
CA ALA A 274 -1.07 6.39 14.06
C ALA A 274 -0.55 4.96 13.84
N LEU A 275 0.60 4.63 14.41
CA LEU A 275 1.16 3.27 14.37
C LEU A 275 0.29 2.25 15.12
N GLU A 276 -0.22 2.59 16.32
CA GLU A 276 -1.07 1.72 17.13
C GLU A 276 -2.34 1.33 16.37
N VAL A 277 -3.05 2.31 15.81
CA VAL A 277 -4.27 2.08 15.02
C VAL A 277 -3.97 1.28 13.75
N ALA A 278 -2.85 1.58 13.08
CA ALA A 278 -2.45 0.87 11.87
C ALA A 278 -2.09 -0.60 12.15
N CYS A 279 -1.37 -0.89 13.24
CA CYS A 279 -1.08 -2.25 13.69
C CYS A 279 -2.35 -3.02 14.04
N GLU A 280 -3.29 -2.41 14.79
CA GLU A 280 -4.57 -3.04 15.13
C GLU A 280 -5.39 -3.34 13.88
N ALA A 281 -5.48 -2.39 12.94
CA ALA A 281 -6.21 -2.57 11.69
C ALA A 281 -5.62 -3.73 10.86
N ALA A 282 -4.30 -3.79 10.73
CA ALA A 282 -3.61 -4.87 10.02
C ALA A 282 -3.82 -6.24 10.70
N ALA A 283 -3.76 -6.29 12.03
CA ALA A 283 -4.02 -7.52 12.79
C ALA A 283 -5.46 -8.01 12.60
N LEU A 284 -6.46 -7.13 12.71
CA LEU A 284 -7.86 -7.48 12.48
C LEU A 284 -8.12 -7.98 11.06
N LYS A 285 -7.44 -7.40 10.06
CA LYS A 285 -7.51 -7.87 8.68
C LYS A 285 -7.01 -9.33 8.57
N CYS A 286 -5.93 -9.68 9.22
CA CYS A 286 -5.37 -11.03 9.15
C CYS A 286 -6.30 -12.13 9.69
N LEU A 287 -7.33 -11.80 10.44
CA LEU A 287 -8.33 -12.74 10.96
C LEU A 287 -9.41 -13.13 9.93
N LYS A 288 -9.37 -12.56 8.73
CA LYS A 288 -10.36 -12.79 7.67
C LYS A 288 -9.68 -13.04 6.34
N ARG A 289 -10.32 -13.84 5.49
CA ARG A 289 -9.87 -14.11 4.12
C ARG A 289 -10.07 -12.91 3.19
N GLY A 290 -9.25 -12.84 2.13
CA GLY A 290 -9.31 -11.83 1.08
C GLY A 290 -8.65 -10.52 1.50
N ALA A 291 -8.05 -9.78 0.56
CA ALA A 291 -7.38 -8.53 0.85
C ALA A 291 -8.37 -7.48 1.37
N GLN A 292 -9.30 -7.02 0.51
CA GLN A 292 -10.23 -5.95 0.85
C GLN A 292 -11.39 -6.40 1.74
N ASP A 293 -11.88 -7.63 1.57
CA ASP A 293 -13.02 -8.15 2.33
C ASP A 293 -12.73 -8.24 3.84
N GLY A 294 -11.47 -8.53 4.19
CA GLY A 294 -11.01 -8.62 5.57
C GLY A 294 -10.78 -7.29 6.28
N MET A 295 -10.70 -6.17 5.55
CA MET A 295 -10.33 -4.87 6.13
C MET A 295 -11.37 -4.38 7.15
N PRO A 296 -10.95 -3.93 8.34
CA PRO A 296 -11.85 -3.47 9.39
C PRO A 296 -12.45 -2.10 9.06
N VAL A 297 -13.61 -1.81 9.66
CA VAL A 297 -14.18 -0.46 9.71
C VAL A 297 -13.72 0.27 10.98
N ARG A 298 -13.79 1.59 10.99
CA ARG A 298 -13.35 2.46 12.10
C ARG A 298 -13.90 2.02 13.46
N SER A 299 -15.19 1.64 13.52
CA SER A 299 -15.83 1.23 14.78
C SER A 299 -15.30 -0.07 15.38
N ALA A 300 -14.60 -0.89 14.58
CA ALA A 300 -13.98 -2.12 15.07
C ALA A 300 -12.63 -1.88 15.75
N LEU A 301 -12.04 -0.69 15.62
CA LEU A 301 -10.73 -0.34 16.15
C LEU A 301 -10.84 0.16 17.58
N LYS A 302 -10.40 -0.65 18.55
CA LYS A 302 -10.43 -0.34 20.00
C LYS A 302 -9.53 0.85 20.33
N ALA A 303 -8.35 0.90 19.72
CA ALA A 303 -7.40 1.98 19.90
C ALA A 303 -7.99 3.37 19.58
N LEU A 304 -8.99 3.48 18.71
CA LEU A 304 -9.71 4.73 18.46
C LEU A 304 -10.82 5.01 19.48
N ASN A 305 -11.40 3.98 20.08
CA ASN A 305 -12.52 4.12 21.00
C ASN A 305 -12.09 4.51 22.42
N GLU A 306 -10.83 4.32 22.79
CA GLU A 306 -10.27 4.69 24.10
C GLU A 306 -10.01 6.20 24.25
N ILE A 307 -9.98 6.96 23.14
CA ILE A 307 -9.82 8.42 23.16
C ILE A 307 -11.15 9.15 23.48
N ALA A 308 -12.28 8.47 23.30
CA ALA A 308 -13.61 9.07 23.49
C ALA A 308 -14.15 8.94 24.93
N ARG A 309 -13.33 8.47 25.85
CA ARG A 309 -13.60 8.39 27.30
C ARG A 309 -12.65 9.28 28.08
#